data_512465dab0c2f079d72d26e25c39d26f
#
_entry.id   512465dab0c2f079d72d26e25c39d26f
#
_cell.length_a   1.000
_cell.length_b   1.000
_cell.length_c   1.000
_cell.angle_alpha   90.00
_cell.angle_beta   90.00
_cell.angle_gamma   90.00
#
_symmetry.space_group_name_H-M   'P 1'
#
loop_
_entity.id
_entity.type
_entity.pdbx_description
1 polymer ?
#
loop_
_entity_poly.entity_id
_entity_poly.type
_entity_poly.pdbx_seq_one_letter_code
_entity_poly.pdbx_strand_id
1 'polypeptide(L)'
;RDNTRSRGLEMCIRDRNRRHLRSYEGDSELAARIASYQLAARMQMSIPDVTDLSKEPAHILKSYGANDAGSKVADLRAAYGRNCILARRLVEKGVRFVQLFNGAYQTGGEGVSNWDGHKSLEKQYSVHGSVLDQPTAALLKDLKERGLLEHTLVVFCSEFGRMPTFQKGASGRDHNPRGFTTWLAGAGVKTPFSYGATDDFGYEAVGDKVTVHDFYATILHLLGIDHERLSFYHNGIERRLTDVHGKVVKGILS
;
A
#
# COMPACT_ATOMS: atom_id res chain seq x y z
N ARG A 1 15.23 -31.57 8.89
CA ARG A 1 14.46 -32.87 8.94
C ARG A 1 12.95 -32.73 8.66
N ASP A 2 12.41 -31.50 8.57
CA ASP A 2 10.95 -31.27 8.42
C ASP A 2 10.44 -31.14 6.98
N ASN A 3 11.35 -30.96 6.03
CA ASN A 3 10.97 -30.60 4.64
C ASN A 3 10.44 -31.79 3.81
N THR A 4 10.71 -33.04 4.23
CA THR A 4 10.28 -34.26 3.51
C THR A 4 8.85 -34.66 3.91
N ARG A 5 8.46 -34.44 5.16
CA ARG A 5 7.09 -34.72 5.65
C ARG A 5 6.08 -33.73 5.09
N SER A 6 6.42 -32.45 5.00
CA SER A 6 5.53 -31.42 4.44
C SER A 6 5.29 -31.62 2.94
N ARG A 7 6.32 -32.01 2.15
CA ARG A 7 6.17 -32.34 0.73
C ARG A 7 5.26 -33.54 0.48
N GLY A 8 5.35 -34.57 1.33
CA GLY A 8 4.46 -35.73 1.26
C GLY A 8 2.99 -35.36 1.52
N LEU A 9 2.74 -34.52 2.51
CA LEU A 9 1.40 -34.06 2.85
C LEU A 9 0.80 -33.17 1.74
N GLU A 10 1.57 -32.27 1.19
CA GLU A 10 1.16 -31.41 0.06
C GLU A 10 0.80 -32.25 -1.17
N MET A 11 1.56 -33.29 -1.49
CA MET A 11 1.30 -34.18 -2.60
C MET A 11 -0.03 -34.92 -2.39
N CYS A 12 -0.29 -35.44 -1.20
CA CYS A 12 -1.55 -36.10 -0.86
C CYS A 12 -2.76 -35.18 -0.93
N ILE A 13 -2.64 -33.94 -0.43
CA ILE A 13 -3.71 -32.94 -0.51
C ILE A 13 -4.00 -32.55 -1.96
N ARG A 14 -2.95 -32.35 -2.76
CA ARG A 14 -3.08 -31.98 -4.18
C ARG A 14 -3.77 -33.10 -4.98
N ASP A 15 -3.43 -34.35 -4.73
CA ASP A 15 -4.03 -35.48 -5.41
C ASP A 15 -5.50 -35.68 -4.98
N ARG A 16 -5.83 -35.49 -3.70
CA ARG A 16 -7.21 -35.49 -3.22
C ARG A 16 -8.04 -34.38 -3.87
N ASN A 17 -7.51 -33.16 -3.93
CA ASN A 17 -8.17 -32.04 -4.56
C ASN A 17 -8.40 -32.27 -6.07
N ARG A 18 -7.42 -32.85 -6.77
CA ARG A 18 -7.58 -33.22 -8.18
C ARG A 18 -8.65 -34.27 -8.41
N ARG A 19 -8.73 -35.29 -7.54
CA ARG A 19 -9.80 -36.33 -7.63
C ARG A 19 -11.16 -35.69 -7.39
N HIS A 20 -11.26 -34.85 -6.38
CA HIS A 20 -12.51 -34.16 -6.07
C HIS A 20 -12.96 -33.26 -7.22
N LEU A 21 -12.07 -32.49 -7.82
CA LEU A 21 -12.37 -31.64 -8.97
C LEU A 21 -12.87 -32.44 -10.19
N ARG A 22 -12.32 -33.65 -10.43
CA ARG A 22 -12.79 -34.53 -11.49
C ARG A 22 -14.21 -35.05 -11.27
N SER A 23 -14.65 -35.15 -10.03
CA SER A 23 -16.02 -35.57 -9.69
C SER A 23 -17.05 -34.44 -9.87
N TYR A 24 -16.58 -33.20 -10.07
CA TYR A 24 -17.40 -32.01 -10.26
C TYR A 24 -16.88 -31.21 -11.48
N GLU A 25 -16.85 -31.88 -12.63
CA GLU A 25 -16.41 -31.25 -13.89
C GLU A 25 -17.30 -30.06 -14.23
N GLY A 26 -16.65 -28.92 -14.53
CA GLY A 26 -17.32 -27.66 -14.87
C GLY A 26 -17.59 -26.73 -13.66
N ASP A 27 -17.33 -27.16 -12.43
CA ASP A 27 -17.45 -26.28 -11.26
C ASP A 27 -16.24 -25.33 -11.16
N SER A 28 -16.40 -24.15 -11.76
CA SER A 28 -15.36 -23.10 -11.75
C SER A 28 -15.11 -22.51 -10.35
N GLU A 29 -16.12 -22.50 -9.48
CA GLU A 29 -15.99 -22.01 -8.12
C GLU A 29 -15.15 -22.95 -7.26
N LEU A 30 -15.37 -24.25 -7.37
CA LEU A 30 -14.54 -25.27 -6.71
C LEU A 30 -13.08 -25.17 -7.19
N ALA A 31 -12.87 -25.06 -8.51
CA ALA A 31 -11.54 -24.91 -9.08
C ALA A 31 -10.81 -23.65 -8.55
N ALA A 32 -11.51 -22.50 -8.51
CA ALA A 32 -10.97 -21.25 -7.98
C ALA A 32 -10.65 -21.36 -6.48
N ARG A 33 -11.49 -22.02 -5.70
CA ARG A 33 -11.30 -22.25 -4.28
C ARG A 33 -10.07 -23.14 -4.01
N ILE A 34 -9.90 -24.21 -4.75
CA ILE A 34 -8.71 -25.09 -4.68
C ILE A 34 -7.44 -24.30 -5.02
N ALA A 35 -7.48 -23.50 -6.09
CA ALA A 35 -6.34 -22.67 -6.49
C ALA A 35 -5.96 -21.65 -5.41
N SER A 36 -6.95 -21.01 -4.77
CA SER A 36 -6.73 -20.08 -3.66
C SER A 36 -6.05 -20.74 -2.45
N TYR A 37 -6.50 -21.91 -2.03
CA TYR A 37 -5.86 -22.66 -0.94
C TYR A 37 -4.44 -23.11 -1.27
N GLN A 38 -4.19 -23.55 -2.52
CA GLN A 38 -2.86 -23.93 -2.96
C GLN A 38 -1.91 -22.71 -3.01
N LEU A 39 -2.43 -21.56 -3.41
CA LEU A 39 -1.67 -20.30 -3.36
C LEU A 39 -1.34 -19.92 -1.90
N ALA A 40 -2.33 -19.94 -1.02
CA ALA A 40 -2.15 -19.64 0.41
C ALA A 40 -1.09 -20.56 1.06
N ALA A 41 -1.12 -21.86 0.79
CA ALA A 41 -0.12 -22.80 1.29
C ALA A 41 1.30 -22.45 0.79
N ARG A 42 1.46 -22.14 -0.50
CA ARG A 42 2.77 -21.69 -1.04
C ARG A 42 3.25 -20.39 -0.40
N MET A 43 2.33 -19.45 -0.19
CA MET A 43 2.66 -18.18 0.50
C MET A 43 3.15 -18.43 1.93
N GLN A 44 2.43 -19.26 2.71
CA GLN A 44 2.83 -19.61 4.07
C GLN A 44 4.23 -20.22 4.15
N MET A 45 4.58 -21.09 3.20
CA MET A 45 5.90 -21.70 3.15
C MET A 45 7.03 -20.71 2.79
N SER A 46 6.71 -19.61 2.13
CA SER A 46 7.70 -18.58 1.79
C SER A 46 7.88 -17.50 2.88
N ILE A 47 6.99 -17.47 3.88
CA ILE A 47 7.02 -16.45 4.95
C ILE A 47 8.37 -16.39 5.66
N PRO A 48 8.99 -17.51 6.12
CA PRO A 48 10.28 -17.44 6.80
C PRO A 48 11.36 -16.79 5.97
N ASP A 49 11.41 -17.09 4.66
CA ASP A 49 12.38 -16.51 3.76
C ASP A 49 12.16 -15.01 3.54
N VAL A 50 10.91 -14.57 3.50
CA VAL A 50 10.56 -13.15 3.31
C VAL A 50 10.84 -12.34 4.58
N THR A 51 10.52 -12.89 5.75
CA THR A 51 10.59 -12.17 7.03
C THR A 51 11.99 -12.15 7.66
N ASP A 52 12.87 -13.08 7.27
CA ASP A 52 14.25 -13.11 7.76
C ASP A 52 15.09 -12.00 7.10
N LEU A 53 15.18 -10.85 7.76
CA LEU A 53 16.00 -9.72 7.30
C LEU A 53 17.50 -9.87 7.62
N SER A 54 17.92 -10.92 8.33
CA SER A 54 19.34 -11.14 8.66
C SER A 54 20.22 -11.32 7.42
N LYS A 55 19.61 -11.70 6.31
CA LYS A 55 20.28 -11.91 5.02
C LYS A 55 20.35 -10.65 4.14
N GLU A 56 19.71 -9.54 4.57
CA GLU A 56 19.80 -8.30 3.83
C GLU A 56 21.20 -7.68 3.94
N PRO A 57 21.76 -7.19 2.85
CA PRO A 57 23.04 -6.48 2.88
C PRO A 57 23.02 -5.28 3.82
N ALA A 58 24.10 -5.04 4.54
CA ALA A 58 24.17 -3.95 5.53
C ALA A 58 23.89 -2.57 4.92
N HIS A 59 24.29 -2.33 3.66
CA HIS A 59 24.01 -1.07 2.97
C HIS A 59 22.51 -0.88 2.66
N ILE A 60 21.76 -1.95 2.39
CA ILE A 60 20.31 -1.92 2.23
C ILE A 60 19.65 -1.59 3.57
N LEU A 61 19.98 -2.32 4.65
CA LEU A 61 19.44 -2.02 5.98
C LEU A 61 19.69 -0.56 6.38
N LYS A 62 20.89 -0.04 6.08
CA LYS A 62 21.26 1.36 6.35
C LYS A 62 20.44 2.35 5.50
N SER A 63 20.26 2.10 4.21
CA SER A 63 19.52 3.01 3.32
C SER A 63 18.07 3.18 3.76
N TYR A 64 17.44 2.11 4.24
CA TYR A 64 16.08 2.15 4.79
C TYR A 64 16.02 2.64 6.25
N GLY A 65 17.14 2.90 6.90
CA GLY A 65 17.17 3.21 8.33
C GLY A 65 16.71 2.04 9.21
N ALA A 66 16.74 0.81 8.70
CA ALA A 66 16.17 -0.38 9.34
C ALA A 66 16.88 -0.79 10.65
N ASN A 67 18.10 -0.32 10.85
CA ASN A 67 18.92 -0.56 12.05
C ASN A 67 19.10 0.71 12.90
N ASP A 68 18.37 1.77 12.62
CA ASP A 68 18.43 2.99 13.42
C ASP A 68 17.99 2.69 14.86
N ALA A 69 18.64 3.31 15.82
CA ALA A 69 18.40 3.12 17.25
C ALA A 69 18.81 4.36 18.04
N GLY A 70 18.53 4.35 19.33
CA GLY A 70 18.99 5.38 20.28
C GLY A 70 18.01 6.52 20.52
N SER A 71 16.86 6.50 19.85
CA SER A 71 15.75 7.40 20.18
C SER A 71 14.43 6.79 19.74
N LYS A 72 13.31 7.21 20.35
CA LYS A 72 11.97 6.75 19.96
C LYS A 72 11.69 6.97 18.46
N VAL A 73 12.15 8.08 17.89
CA VAL A 73 11.98 8.40 16.46
C VAL A 73 12.82 7.47 15.60
N ALA A 74 14.05 7.18 16.00
CA ALA A 74 14.90 6.23 15.30
C ALA A 74 14.32 4.82 15.32
N ASP A 75 13.79 4.37 16.46
CA ASP A 75 13.13 3.06 16.59
C ASP A 75 11.89 2.96 15.70
N LEU A 76 11.07 4.02 15.63
CA LEU A 76 9.90 4.09 14.74
C LEU A 76 10.32 4.04 13.26
N ARG A 77 11.37 4.79 12.90
CA ARG A 77 11.92 4.77 11.52
C ARG A 77 12.47 3.40 11.16
N ALA A 78 13.20 2.77 12.07
CA ALA A 78 13.70 1.42 11.88
C ALA A 78 12.58 0.39 11.68
N ALA A 79 11.50 0.49 12.46
CA ALA A 79 10.33 -0.37 12.29
C ALA A 79 9.67 -0.17 10.91
N TYR A 80 9.45 1.08 10.51
CA TYR A 80 8.88 1.38 9.20
C TYR A 80 9.83 1.00 8.06
N GLY A 81 11.13 1.21 8.20
CA GLY A 81 12.15 0.78 7.25
C GLY A 81 12.17 -0.73 7.02
N ARG A 82 12.04 -1.51 8.09
CA ARG A 82 11.88 -2.97 7.98
C ARG A 82 10.61 -3.35 7.24
N ASN A 83 9.49 -2.67 7.49
CA ASN A 83 8.24 -2.91 6.77
C ASN A 83 8.38 -2.57 5.28
N CYS A 84 9.09 -1.51 4.92
CA CYS A 84 9.38 -1.17 3.52
C CYS A 84 10.24 -2.24 2.83
N ILE A 85 11.26 -2.79 3.51
CA ILE A 85 12.05 -3.92 2.99
C ILE A 85 11.16 -5.16 2.79
N LEU A 86 10.29 -5.47 3.75
CA LEU A 86 9.34 -6.58 3.63
C LEU A 86 8.39 -6.39 2.45
N ALA A 87 7.89 -5.17 2.23
CA ALA A 87 7.05 -4.85 1.08
C ALA A 87 7.78 -5.12 -0.24
N ARG A 88 9.02 -4.67 -0.39
CA ARG A 88 9.83 -4.96 -1.57
C ARG A 88 10.01 -6.47 -1.78
N ARG A 89 10.32 -7.22 -0.72
CA ARG A 89 10.47 -8.68 -0.78
C ARG A 89 9.19 -9.41 -1.16
N LEU A 90 8.03 -8.93 -0.67
CA LEU A 90 6.73 -9.46 -1.04
C LEU A 90 6.46 -9.25 -2.54
N VAL A 91 6.77 -8.07 -3.06
CA VAL A 91 6.66 -7.76 -4.50
C VAL A 91 7.58 -8.68 -5.31
N GLU A 92 8.83 -8.89 -4.90
CA GLU A 92 9.77 -9.83 -5.53
C GLU A 92 9.23 -11.28 -5.57
N LYS A 93 8.41 -11.66 -4.61
CA LYS A 93 7.73 -12.97 -4.56
C LYS A 93 6.41 -13.01 -5.34
N GLY A 94 6.04 -11.92 -6.01
CA GLY A 94 4.84 -11.84 -6.84
C GLY A 94 3.56 -11.51 -6.08
N VAL A 95 3.64 -11.00 -4.86
CA VAL A 95 2.49 -10.44 -4.14
C VAL A 95 2.04 -9.20 -4.87
N ARG A 96 0.79 -9.18 -5.32
CA ARG A 96 0.27 -8.13 -6.21
C ARG A 96 -0.22 -6.89 -5.51
N PHE A 97 -0.55 -6.98 -4.23
CA PHE A 97 -0.99 -5.83 -3.45
C PHE A 97 -0.36 -5.89 -2.06
N VAL A 98 0.36 -4.84 -1.70
CA VAL A 98 0.99 -4.69 -0.39
C VAL A 98 0.55 -3.34 0.17
N GLN A 99 0.01 -3.35 1.39
CA GLN A 99 -0.39 -2.13 2.08
C GLN A 99 0.53 -1.89 3.27
N LEU A 100 1.12 -0.70 3.32
CA LEU A 100 1.93 -0.21 4.44
C LEU A 100 1.19 0.91 5.16
N PHE A 101 1.23 0.87 6.47
CA PHE A 101 0.74 1.95 7.31
C PHE A 101 1.91 2.73 7.90
N ASN A 102 1.90 4.04 7.68
CA ASN A 102 2.82 4.97 8.35
C ASN A 102 2.02 5.79 9.35
N GLY A 103 2.21 5.54 10.61
CA GLY A 103 1.51 6.22 11.68
C GLY A 103 1.79 5.55 13.01
N ALA A 104 1.44 6.20 14.09
CA ALA A 104 1.79 5.68 15.38
C ALA A 104 0.87 4.59 15.85
N TYR A 105 1.50 3.77 16.58
CA TYR A 105 0.97 2.58 17.21
C TYR A 105 0.41 2.83 18.61
N GLN A 106 0.29 4.08 19.03
CA GLN A 106 -0.29 4.48 20.30
C GLN A 106 -1.33 5.57 20.11
N THR A 107 -2.57 5.21 20.28
CA THR A 107 -3.69 6.14 20.41
C THR A 107 -3.61 6.88 21.74
N GLY A 108 -3.77 8.21 21.70
CA GLY A 108 -4.08 8.97 22.92
C GLY A 108 -2.90 9.63 23.65
N GLY A 109 -1.98 10.24 22.93
CA GLY A 109 -1.01 11.19 23.51
C GLY A 109 -1.07 12.52 22.80
N GLU A 110 -0.80 13.61 23.46
CA GLU A 110 -0.71 14.92 22.82
C GLU A 110 0.36 14.89 21.72
N GLY A 111 -0.09 14.75 20.48
CA GLY A 111 0.59 15.32 19.35
C GLY A 111 1.78 14.61 18.75
N VAL A 112 2.21 13.41 19.15
CA VAL A 112 3.41 12.80 18.54
C VAL A 112 3.15 11.34 18.08
N SER A 113 1.94 10.86 18.19
CA SER A 113 1.68 9.44 17.99
C SER A 113 1.09 9.06 16.64
N ASN A 114 0.57 10.00 15.86
CA ASN A 114 -0.02 9.74 14.54
C ASN A 114 -0.14 11.01 13.70
N TRP A 115 -0.62 10.90 12.48
CA TRP A 115 -0.86 12.02 11.56
C TRP A 115 -2.10 12.86 11.91
N ASP A 116 -2.87 12.48 12.95
CA ASP A 116 -4.07 13.19 13.37
C ASP A 116 -3.73 14.47 14.16
N GLY A 117 -3.25 15.47 13.44
CA GLY A 117 -2.58 16.68 13.92
C GLY A 117 -3.52 17.78 14.40
N HIS A 118 -4.43 17.53 15.34
CA HIS A 118 -5.27 18.55 15.96
C HIS A 118 -4.52 19.42 16.98
N LYS A 119 -3.36 18.97 17.47
CA LYS A 119 -2.48 19.70 18.40
C LYS A 119 -1.03 19.48 18.03
N SER A 120 -0.17 20.44 18.36
CA SER A 120 1.30 20.32 18.21
C SER A 120 1.76 19.89 16.81
N LEU A 121 1.13 20.42 15.75
CA LEU A 121 1.34 20.03 14.35
C LEU A 121 2.81 20.03 13.93
N GLU A 122 3.57 21.05 14.30
CA GLU A 122 4.98 21.20 13.96
C GLU A 122 5.82 20.03 14.50
N LYS A 123 5.59 19.65 15.77
CA LYS A 123 6.27 18.50 16.39
C LYS A 123 5.88 17.19 15.71
N GLN A 124 4.61 17.04 15.37
CA GLN A 124 4.12 15.84 14.69
C GLN A 124 4.76 15.67 13.33
N TYR A 125 4.75 16.70 12.51
CA TYR A 125 5.29 16.64 11.16
C TYR A 125 6.81 16.40 11.17
N SER A 126 7.53 16.98 12.09
CA SER A 126 8.96 16.72 12.26
C SER A 126 9.25 15.25 12.56
N VAL A 127 8.45 14.63 13.43
CA VAL A 127 8.61 13.22 13.78
C VAL A 127 8.15 12.31 12.64
N HIS A 128 6.89 12.45 12.20
CA HIS A 128 6.31 11.54 11.20
C HIS A 128 6.95 11.70 9.82
N GLY A 129 7.29 12.91 9.44
CA GLY A 129 8.06 13.19 8.23
C GLY A 129 9.40 12.45 8.23
N SER A 130 10.15 12.54 9.31
CA SER A 130 11.45 11.85 9.41
C SER A 130 11.35 10.32 9.43
N VAL A 131 10.23 9.76 9.94
CA VAL A 131 9.96 8.32 9.90
C VAL A 131 9.56 7.86 8.50
N LEU A 132 8.78 8.67 7.78
CA LEU A 132 8.28 8.36 6.45
C LEU A 132 9.35 8.51 5.36
N ASP A 133 10.09 9.60 5.38
CA ASP A 133 10.90 10.11 4.28
C ASP A 133 11.98 9.12 3.84
N GLN A 134 12.96 8.85 4.70
CA GLN A 134 14.10 8.01 4.37
C GLN A 134 13.69 6.58 3.92
N PRO A 135 12.83 5.83 4.64
CA PRO A 135 12.45 4.48 4.22
C PRO A 135 11.66 4.44 2.90
N THR A 136 10.82 5.46 2.67
CA THR A 136 10.04 5.55 1.43
C THR A 136 10.93 5.89 0.23
N ALA A 137 11.85 6.84 0.40
CA ALA A 137 12.85 7.15 -0.62
C ALA A 137 13.74 5.94 -0.95
N ALA A 138 14.16 5.20 0.08
CA ALA A 138 14.93 3.96 -0.10
C ALA A 138 14.12 2.89 -0.84
N LEU A 139 12.83 2.73 -0.53
CA LEU A 139 11.95 1.79 -1.22
C LEU A 139 11.84 2.12 -2.72
N LEU A 140 11.57 3.37 -3.06
CA LEU A 140 11.47 3.80 -4.46
C LEU A 140 12.78 3.58 -5.22
N LYS A 141 13.90 3.90 -4.59
CA LYS A 141 15.23 3.71 -5.17
C LYS A 141 15.56 2.22 -5.38
N ASP A 142 15.33 1.39 -4.37
CA ASP A 142 15.59 -0.06 -4.42
C ASP A 142 14.70 -0.75 -5.46
N LEU A 143 13.40 -0.39 -5.53
CA LEU A 143 12.50 -0.88 -6.59
C LEU A 143 13.00 -0.48 -7.99
N LYS A 144 13.48 0.75 -8.15
CA LYS A 144 14.03 1.23 -9.41
C LYS A 144 15.31 0.50 -9.81
N GLU A 145 16.26 0.37 -8.88
CA GLU A 145 17.56 -0.30 -9.11
C GLU A 145 17.39 -1.80 -9.46
N ARG A 146 16.30 -2.42 -8.96
CA ARG A 146 15.94 -3.82 -9.28
C ARG A 146 15.09 -3.98 -10.53
N GLY A 147 14.72 -2.90 -11.22
CA GLY A 147 13.81 -2.94 -12.37
C GLY A 147 12.36 -3.27 -11.99
N LEU A 148 12.02 -3.27 -10.70
CA LEU A 148 10.66 -3.59 -10.23
C LEU A 148 9.70 -2.42 -10.37
N LEU A 149 10.20 -1.17 -10.33
CA LEU A 149 9.37 0.02 -10.37
C LEU A 149 8.62 0.19 -11.69
N GLU A 150 9.12 -0.38 -12.79
CA GLU A 150 8.46 -0.38 -14.09
C GLU A 150 7.13 -1.14 -14.09
N HIS A 151 6.99 -2.11 -13.19
CA HIS A 151 5.82 -2.97 -13.06
C HIS A 151 5.14 -2.86 -11.70
N THR A 152 5.57 -1.93 -10.86
CA THR A 152 5.02 -1.72 -9.53
C THR A 152 4.55 -0.28 -9.38
N LEU A 153 3.25 -0.11 -9.13
CA LEU A 153 2.70 1.19 -8.77
C LEU A 153 2.87 1.41 -7.26
N VAL A 154 3.61 2.44 -6.89
CA VAL A 154 3.70 2.90 -5.51
C VAL A 154 2.74 4.06 -5.32
N VAL A 155 1.84 3.92 -4.36
CA VAL A 155 0.79 4.89 -4.07
C VAL A 155 0.96 5.39 -2.63
N PHE A 156 1.03 6.69 -2.46
CA PHE A 156 0.92 7.35 -1.16
C PHE A 156 -0.39 8.12 -1.11
N CYS A 157 -1.20 7.82 -0.12
CA CYS A 157 -2.46 8.52 0.10
C CYS A 157 -2.80 8.57 1.59
N SER A 158 -3.66 9.50 1.93
CA SER A 158 -4.41 9.55 3.18
C SER A 158 -5.90 9.72 2.86
N GLU A 159 -6.74 9.58 3.87
CA GLU A 159 -8.20 9.70 3.74
C GLU A 159 -8.64 11.13 3.46
N PHE A 160 -7.89 12.13 3.93
CA PHE A 160 -8.08 13.57 3.69
C PHE A 160 -6.79 14.33 4.01
N GLY A 161 -6.76 15.62 3.76
CA GLY A 161 -5.69 16.54 4.15
C GLY A 161 -6.00 17.30 5.43
N ARG A 162 -5.25 18.38 5.65
CA ARG A 162 -5.45 19.30 6.77
C ARG A 162 -5.81 20.70 6.26
N MET A 163 -6.70 21.38 7.00
CA MET A 163 -7.08 22.74 6.71
C MET A 163 -5.84 23.66 6.66
N PRO A 164 -5.81 24.66 5.78
CA PRO A 164 -4.70 25.60 5.70
C PRO A 164 -4.60 26.52 6.93
N THR A 165 -5.63 26.56 7.76
CA THR A 165 -5.71 27.37 8.99
C THR A 165 -5.68 26.51 10.24
N PHE A 166 -5.23 27.10 11.36
CA PHE A 166 -5.27 26.43 12.66
C PHE A 166 -6.72 26.21 13.12
N GLN A 167 -6.93 25.09 13.78
CA GLN A 167 -8.18 24.82 14.48
C GLN A 167 -8.35 25.78 15.66
N LYS A 168 -9.54 26.36 15.81
CA LYS A 168 -9.83 27.33 16.89
C LYS A 168 -9.52 26.73 18.27
N GLY A 169 -8.69 27.40 19.04
CA GLY A 169 -8.31 26.98 20.39
C GLY A 169 -7.30 25.81 20.45
N ALA A 170 -6.67 25.47 19.32
CA ALA A 170 -5.66 24.42 19.25
C ALA A 170 -4.45 24.84 18.42
N SER A 171 -3.33 24.13 18.58
CA SER A 171 -2.09 24.34 17.83
C SER A 171 -1.92 23.42 16.62
N GLY A 172 -2.98 22.77 16.22
CA GLY A 172 -3.04 21.89 15.06
C GLY A 172 -4.08 22.35 14.05
N ARG A 173 -4.43 21.48 13.13
CA ARG A 173 -5.33 21.75 12.01
C ARG A 173 -6.44 20.69 11.94
N ASP A 174 -7.65 21.12 11.57
CA ASP A 174 -8.77 20.24 11.34
C ASP A 174 -8.65 19.51 9.99
N HIS A 175 -9.52 18.55 9.73
CA HIS A 175 -9.59 17.77 8.52
C HIS A 175 -9.98 18.61 7.30
N ASN A 176 -9.34 18.37 6.17
CA ASN A 176 -9.70 18.98 4.90
C ASN A 176 -9.93 17.91 3.81
N PRO A 177 -11.16 17.43 3.63
CA PRO A 177 -11.47 16.48 2.56
C PRO A 177 -11.61 17.13 1.18
N ARG A 178 -11.60 18.46 1.08
CA ARG A 178 -11.85 19.18 -0.17
C ARG A 178 -10.60 19.45 -0.99
N GLY A 179 -9.41 19.43 -0.37
CA GLY A 179 -8.16 19.69 -1.05
C GLY A 179 -6.99 19.06 -0.31
N PHE A 180 -6.37 18.05 -0.91
CA PHE A 180 -5.17 17.39 -0.39
C PHE A 180 -4.38 16.74 -1.52
N THR A 181 -3.16 16.38 -1.24
CA THR A 181 -2.24 15.80 -2.22
C THR A 181 -2.04 14.31 -1.95
N THR A 182 -2.08 13.54 -3.02
CA THR A 182 -1.57 12.17 -3.08
C THR A 182 -0.43 12.12 -4.08
N TRP A 183 0.42 11.10 -4.02
CA TRP A 183 1.41 10.90 -5.06
C TRP A 183 1.48 9.44 -5.51
N LEU A 184 1.90 9.26 -6.76
CA LEU A 184 2.09 7.96 -7.39
C LEU A 184 3.47 7.92 -8.03
N ALA A 185 4.07 6.73 -8.06
CA ALA A 185 5.34 6.49 -8.73
C ALA A 185 5.37 5.10 -9.36
N GLY A 186 6.03 4.97 -10.49
CA GLY A 186 6.20 3.70 -11.20
C GLY A 186 5.07 3.38 -12.17
N ALA A 187 5.05 2.17 -12.65
CA ALA A 187 4.06 1.48 -13.49
C ALA A 187 3.14 2.38 -14.35
N GLY A 188 3.67 3.05 -15.36
CA GLY A 188 2.87 3.81 -16.34
C GLY A 188 2.41 5.20 -15.89
N VAL A 189 2.95 5.73 -14.78
CA VAL A 189 2.70 7.10 -14.33
C VAL A 189 3.79 8.04 -14.84
N LYS A 190 3.38 9.22 -15.33
CA LYS A 190 4.33 10.28 -15.72
C LYS A 190 5.13 10.77 -14.51
N THR A 191 6.45 10.90 -14.67
CA THR A 191 7.33 11.48 -13.66
C THR A 191 8.45 12.30 -14.32
N PRO A 192 8.82 13.48 -13.76
CA PRO A 192 8.12 14.24 -12.73
C PRO A 192 6.88 14.93 -13.30
N PHE A 193 5.77 14.92 -12.57
CA PHE A 193 4.53 15.53 -13.04
C PHE A 193 3.65 15.97 -11.88
N SER A 194 2.95 17.09 -12.02
CA SER A 194 1.91 17.56 -11.09
C SER A 194 0.59 17.70 -11.83
N TYR A 195 -0.49 17.30 -11.20
CA TYR A 195 -1.84 17.33 -11.76
C TYR A 195 -2.83 17.88 -10.75
N GLY A 196 -3.66 18.80 -11.20
CA GLY A 196 -4.61 19.49 -10.34
C GLY A 196 -4.00 20.63 -9.55
N ALA A 197 -4.87 21.47 -9.00
CA ALA A 197 -4.49 22.60 -8.16
C ALA A 197 -5.55 22.86 -7.11
N THR A 198 -5.14 23.43 -5.99
CA THR A 198 -6.06 24.03 -5.01
C THR A 198 -6.30 25.51 -5.32
N ASP A 199 -7.29 26.10 -4.64
CA ASP A 199 -7.39 27.55 -4.55
C ASP A 199 -6.14 28.17 -3.92
N ASP A 200 -6.04 29.50 -3.98
CA ASP A 200 -4.88 30.26 -3.48
C ASP A 200 -4.60 30.06 -1.98
N PHE A 201 -5.56 29.63 -1.22
CA PHE A 201 -5.46 29.40 0.22
C PHE A 201 -5.31 27.93 0.61
N GLY A 202 -5.52 26.99 -0.34
CA GLY A 202 -5.44 25.55 -0.08
C GLY A 202 -6.68 24.97 0.61
N TYR A 203 -7.85 25.62 0.49
CA TYR A 203 -9.08 25.12 1.08
C TYR A 203 -9.72 24.01 0.27
N GLU A 204 -9.73 24.15 -1.05
CA GLU A 204 -10.36 23.15 -1.93
C GLU A 204 -9.62 22.99 -3.27
N ALA A 205 -9.74 21.82 -3.86
CA ALA A 205 -9.29 21.58 -5.22
C ALA A 205 -10.16 22.36 -6.20
N VAL A 206 -9.55 23.14 -7.12
CA VAL A 206 -10.26 23.98 -8.11
C VAL A 206 -9.89 23.65 -9.54
N GLY A 207 -8.63 23.25 -9.81
CA GLY A 207 -8.17 22.85 -11.13
C GLY A 207 -8.06 21.34 -11.25
N ASP A 208 -8.49 20.76 -12.36
CA ASP A 208 -8.35 19.33 -12.67
C ASP A 208 -8.67 18.43 -11.47
N LYS A 209 -9.83 18.63 -10.86
CA LYS A 209 -10.26 17.93 -9.65
C LYS A 209 -10.26 16.43 -9.86
N VAL A 210 -9.64 15.71 -8.93
CA VAL A 210 -9.66 14.24 -8.87
C VAL A 210 -10.44 13.82 -7.65
N THR A 211 -11.53 13.09 -7.87
CA THR A 211 -12.31 12.50 -6.77
C THR A 211 -11.67 11.19 -6.30
N VAL A 212 -12.09 10.70 -5.13
CA VAL A 212 -11.69 9.37 -4.65
C VAL A 212 -12.05 8.28 -5.66
N HIS A 213 -13.19 8.39 -6.32
CA HIS A 213 -13.63 7.44 -7.35
C HIS A 213 -12.73 7.49 -8.59
N ASP A 214 -12.28 8.69 -9.03
CA ASP A 214 -11.35 8.84 -10.15
C ASP A 214 -9.97 8.27 -9.80
N PHE A 215 -9.54 8.49 -8.57
CA PHE A 215 -8.29 7.93 -8.05
C PHE A 215 -8.31 6.40 -8.09
N TYR A 216 -9.37 5.76 -7.57
CA TYR A 216 -9.52 4.32 -7.63
C TYR A 216 -9.69 3.79 -9.06
N ALA A 217 -10.45 4.47 -9.91
CA ALA A 217 -10.57 4.10 -11.32
C ALA A 217 -9.20 4.10 -12.01
N THR A 218 -8.36 5.08 -11.69
CA THR A 218 -7.00 5.19 -12.26
C THR A 218 -6.08 4.08 -11.75
N ILE A 219 -6.11 3.75 -10.46
CA ILE A 219 -5.35 2.64 -9.90
C ILE A 219 -5.78 1.31 -10.54
N LEU A 220 -7.08 1.06 -10.64
CA LEU A 220 -7.60 -0.15 -11.28
C LEU A 220 -7.18 -0.24 -12.75
N HIS A 221 -7.24 0.87 -13.48
CA HIS A 221 -6.77 0.93 -14.88
C HIS A 221 -5.28 0.56 -14.99
N LEU A 222 -4.41 1.10 -14.12
CA LEU A 222 -2.98 0.77 -14.08
C LEU A 222 -2.72 -0.70 -13.70
N LEU A 223 -3.64 -1.33 -12.97
CA LEU A 223 -3.61 -2.77 -12.69
C LEU A 223 -4.17 -3.63 -13.87
N GLY A 224 -4.58 -3.01 -14.97
CA GLY A 224 -5.20 -3.69 -16.10
C GLY A 224 -6.65 -4.12 -15.85
N ILE A 225 -7.31 -3.53 -14.87
CA ILE A 225 -8.69 -3.84 -14.47
C ILE A 225 -9.63 -2.74 -14.95
N ASP A 226 -10.66 -3.12 -15.68
CA ASP A 226 -11.76 -2.24 -16.02
C ASP A 226 -12.66 -2.04 -14.81
N HIS A 227 -12.64 -0.83 -14.23
CA HIS A 227 -13.39 -0.51 -13.02
C HIS A 227 -14.92 -0.51 -13.22
N GLU A 228 -15.39 -0.34 -14.45
CA GLU A 228 -16.82 -0.38 -14.76
C GLU A 228 -17.36 -1.81 -14.84
N ARG A 229 -16.49 -2.76 -15.18
CA ARG A 229 -16.81 -4.20 -15.27
C ARG A 229 -16.49 -4.96 -13.98
N LEU A 230 -15.69 -4.39 -13.09
CA LEU A 230 -15.39 -4.99 -11.80
C LEU A 230 -16.57 -4.77 -10.86
N SER A 231 -17.39 -5.78 -10.68
CA SER A 231 -18.49 -5.77 -9.72
C SER A 231 -18.36 -6.88 -8.70
N PHE A 232 -19.03 -6.73 -7.58
CA PHE A 232 -19.23 -7.75 -6.56
C PHE A 232 -20.66 -7.71 -6.05
N TYR A 233 -21.24 -8.89 -5.85
CA TYR A 233 -22.57 -9.03 -5.32
C TYR A 233 -22.59 -8.82 -3.81
N HIS A 234 -23.40 -7.88 -3.34
CA HIS A 234 -23.58 -7.61 -1.92
C HIS A 234 -24.99 -7.13 -1.62
N ASN A 235 -25.67 -7.78 -0.69
CA ASN A 235 -27.02 -7.46 -0.25
C ASN A 235 -28.03 -7.29 -1.41
N GLY A 236 -28.04 -8.25 -2.35
CA GLY A 236 -29.01 -8.25 -3.46
C GLY A 236 -28.65 -7.35 -4.64
N ILE A 237 -27.49 -6.66 -4.61
CA ILE A 237 -27.09 -5.67 -5.62
C ILE A 237 -25.66 -5.96 -6.09
N GLU A 238 -25.45 -5.89 -7.40
CA GLU A 238 -24.12 -5.80 -8.00
C GLU A 238 -23.54 -4.41 -7.76
N ARG A 239 -22.40 -4.33 -7.06
CA ARG A 239 -21.72 -3.08 -6.71
C ARG A 239 -20.38 -2.99 -7.37
N ARG A 240 -20.00 -1.80 -7.80
CA ARG A 240 -18.65 -1.46 -8.24
C ARG A 240 -17.89 -0.74 -7.14
N LEU A 241 -16.56 -0.86 -7.10
CA LEU A 241 -15.71 -0.10 -6.19
C LEU A 241 -15.82 1.41 -6.40
N THR A 242 -16.04 1.82 -7.64
CA THR A 242 -16.19 3.23 -8.05
C THR A 242 -17.64 3.69 -8.12
N ASP A 243 -18.58 2.85 -7.69
CA ASP A 243 -20.02 3.07 -7.78
C ASP A 243 -20.46 3.45 -9.21
N VAL A 244 -21.27 4.50 -9.39
CA VAL A 244 -21.64 5.06 -10.70
C VAL A 244 -20.69 6.15 -11.17
N HIS A 245 -19.62 6.39 -10.43
CA HIS A 245 -18.64 7.44 -10.63
C HIS A 245 -17.28 6.86 -11.08
N GLY A 246 -16.29 7.71 -11.16
CA GLY A 246 -14.92 7.36 -11.46
C GLY A 246 -14.57 7.51 -12.93
N LYS A 247 -13.57 8.33 -13.17
CA LYS A 247 -12.96 8.53 -14.49
C LYS A 247 -11.47 8.31 -14.37
N VAL A 248 -10.91 7.52 -15.27
CA VAL A 248 -9.45 7.36 -15.34
C VAL A 248 -8.79 8.70 -15.64
N VAL A 249 -7.90 9.14 -14.78
CA VAL A 249 -7.16 10.41 -14.93
C VAL A 249 -6.05 10.22 -15.97
N LYS A 250 -6.42 10.25 -17.25
CA LYS A 250 -5.50 10.00 -18.38
C LYS A 250 -4.33 10.99 -18.43
N GLY A 251 -4.50 12.19 -17.89
CA GLY A 251 -3.47 13.22 -17.87
C GLY A 251 -2.18 12.83 -17.16
N ILE A 252 -2.25 11.90 -16.19
CA ILE A 252 -1.09 11.44 -15.41
C ILE A 252 -0.46 10.15 -15.96
N LEU A 253 -1.02 9.56 -17.00
CA LEU A 253 -0.53 8.32 -17.61
C LEU A 253 0.52 8.61 -18.68
N SER A 254 1.58 7.78 -18.74
CA SER A 254 2.67 7.84 -19.72
C SER A 254 2.30 7.16 -21.04
#